data_5364e7abe6fd74f262895745676a88fc
#
_entry.id   5364e7abe6fd74f262895745676a88fc
#
_cell.length_a   1.000
_cell.length_b   1.000
_cell.length_c   1.000
_cell.angle_alpha   90.00
_cell.angle_beta   90.00
_cell.angle_gamma   90.00
#
_symmetry.space_group_name_H-M   'P 1'
#
loop_
_entity.id
_entity.type
_entity.pdbx_description
1 polymer ?
#
loop_
_entity_poly.entity_id
_entity_poly.type
_entity_poly.pdbx_seq_one_letter_code
_entity_poly.pdbx_strand_id
1 'polypeptide(L)'
;YYFIFYSRKKKKISFNIFNKLLIVSGIVVALLILQNAGDEIYGKATADTGGGSAYLTNIEMDSPIDLIIWGPVKEIFLLFSPMPWLVRGGLDIATLMFDSTIFIFGMYLMVRYFRTMESKVKALVLVLLLGGFVFGLGSLNTGTAMRHRNKFTSLVLVSGIYVIDKNKKVSDNIENFIRNILYKF
;
A
#
# COMPACT_ATOMS: atom_id res chain seq x y z
N TYR A 1 49.43 -17.99 -7.70
CA TYR A 1 48.35 -17.00 -7.84
C TYR A 1 47.53 -17.01 -6.55
N TYR A 2 47.87 -16.14 -5.59
CA TYR A 2 47.11 -15.93 -4.36
C TYR A 2 46.00 -14.91 -4.64
N PHE A 3 44.75 -15.30 -4.69
CA PHE A 3 43.57 -14.43 -4.64
C PHE A 3 43.40 -13.98 -3.19
N ILE A 4 43.82 -12.74 -2.89
CA ILE A 4 43.52 -12.10 -1.62
C ILE A 4 42.07 -11.72 -1.62
N PHE A 5 41.22 -12.52 -0.96
CA PHE A 5 39.85 -12.16 -0.63
C PHE A 5 39.88 -11.02 0.40
N TYR A 6 39.85 -9.78 -0.11
CA TYR A 6 39.65 -8.62 0.75
C TYR A 6 38.20 -8.63 1.21
N SER A 7 37.95 -9.27 2.37
CA SER A 7 36.69 -9.18 3.06
C SER A 7 36.45 -7.73 3.48
N ARG A 8 35.80 -6.95 2.62
CA ARG A 8 35.24 -5.67 3.00
C ARG A 8 34.24 -5.96 4.12
N LYS A 9 34.64 -5.73 5.37
CA LYS A 9 33.70 -5.52 6.49
C LYS A 9 32.75 -4.42 6.03
N LYS A 10 31.59 -4.81 5.50
CA LYS A 10 30.48 -3.88 5.24
C LYS A 10 30.21 -3.24 6.58
N LYS A 11 30.62 -1.96 6.75
CA LYS A 11 30.14 -1.13 7.84
C LYS A 11 28.62 -1.31 7.83
N LYS A 12 28.05 -1.98 8.83
CA LYS A 12 26.62 -1.93 9.12
C LYS A 12 26.36 -0.46 9.45
N ILE A 13 26.10 0.35 8.44
CA ILE A 13 25.44 1.64 8.65
C ILE A 13 24.20 1.25 9.42
N SER A 14 24.12 1.73 10.66
CA SER A 14 23.07 1.29 11.56
C SER A 14 21.76 1.73 10.89
N PHE A 15 21.11 0.77 10.25
CA PHE A 15 19.83 0.92 9.57
C PHE A 15 18.79 1.55 10.52
N ASN A 16 19.07 1.51 11.81
CA ASN A 16 18.28 2.14 12.87
C ASN A 16 18.26 3.69 12.78
N ILE A 17 19.34 4.34 12.34
CA ILE A 17 19.38 5.81 12.19
C ILE A 17 18.65 6.21 10.91
N PHE A 18 18.85 5.49 9.82
CA PHE A 18 18.18 5.76 8.55
C PHE A 18 16.66 5.58 8.65
N ASN A 19 16.19 4.54 9.34
CA ASN A 19 14.76 4.33 9.58
C ASN A 19 14.16 5.42 10.48
N LYS A 20 14.88 5.84 11.51
CA LYS A 20 14.43 6.94 12.37
C LYS A 20 14.33 8.25 11.59
N LEU A 21 15.32 8.55 10.73
CA LEU A 21 15.28 9.72 9.87
C LEU A 21 14.14 9.66 8.85
N LEU A 22 13.87 8.49 8.24
CA LEU A 22 12.74 8.30 7.33
C LEU A 22 11.40 8.50 8.03
N ILE A 23 11.23 7.97 9.22
CA ILE A 23 10.01 8.15 10.01
C ILE A 23 9.84 9.62 10.40
N VAL A 24 10.91 10.24 10.93
CA VAL A 24 10.85 11.66 11.32
C VAL A 24 10.60 12.55 10.11
N SER A 25 11.28 12.33 8.98
CA SER A 25 11.03 13.10 7.75
C SER A 25 9.62 12.89 7.22
N GLY A 26 9.09 11.67 7.27
CA GLY A 26 7.71 11.38 6.91
C GLY A 26 6.70 12.12 7.78
N ILE A 27 6.92 12.14 9.09
CA ILE A 27 6.08 12.88 10.05
C ILE A 27 6.19 14.40 9.78
N VAL A 28 7.38 14.92 9.59
CA VAL A 28 7.59 16.36 9.29
C VAL A 28 6.91 16.75 7.98
N VAL A 29 7.06 15.95 6.93
CA VAL A 29 6.38 16.19 5.63
C VAL A 29 4.87 16.11 5.80
N ALA A 30 4.35 15.14 6.54
CA ALA A 30 2.92 15.05 6.83
C ALA A 30 2.40 16.27 7.59
N LEU A 31 3.13 16.73 8.61
CA LEU A 31 2.78 17.93 9.37
C LEU A 31 2.83 19.20 8.52
N LEU A 32 3.84 19.34 7.64
CA LEU A 32 3.94 20.47 6.71
C LEU A 32 2.80 20.47 5.68
N ILE A 33 2.41 19.30 5.18
CA ILE A 33 1.25 19.16 4.29
C ILE A 33 -0.02 19.54 5.04
N LEU A 34 -0.21 19.06 6.25
CA LEU A 34 -1.37 19.40 7.08
C LEU A 34 -1.44 20.90 7.39
N GLN A 35 -0.29 21.53 7.65
CA GLN A 35 -0.23 22.95 7.98
C GLN A 35 -0.48 23.86 6.77
N ASN A 36 0.05 23.53 5.59
CA ASN A 36 0.00 24.40 4.42
C ASN A 36 -1.14 24.09 3.45
N ALA A 37 -1.65 22.88 3.46
CA ALA A 37 -2.73 22.42 2.58
C ALA A 37 -4.00 22.01 3.36
N GLY A 38 -4.05 22.35 4.65
CA GLY A 38 -5.15 21.95 5.51
C GLY A 38 -6.51 22.31 4.91
N ASP A 39 -6.73 23.56 4.59
CA ASP A 39 -8.02 24.04 4.06
C ASP A 39 -8.37 23.39 2.72
N GLU A 40 -7.39 23.16 1.84
CA GLU A 40 -7.60 22.50 0.55
C GLU A 40 -7.87 21.00 0.72
N ILE A 41 -7.16 20.36 1.65
CA ILE A 41 -7.37 18.93 2.00
C ILE A 41 -8.74 18.75 2.66
N TYR A 42 -9.11 19.62 3.60
CA TYR A 42 -10.42 19.63 4.24
C TYR A 42 -11.52 19.87 3.22
N GLY A 43 -11.40 20.90 2.39
CA GLY A 43 -12.37 21.20 1.36
C GLY A 43 -12.56 20.07 0.35
N LYS A 44 -11.48 19.38 -0.04
CA LYS A 44 -11.57 18.19 -0.92
C LYS A 44 -12.09 16.97 -0.20
N ALA A 45 -11.77 16.82 1.08
CA ALA A 45 -12.18 15.67 1.88
C ALA A 45 -13.67 15.70 2.24
N THR A 46 -14.27 16.90 2.24
CA THR A 46 -15.69 17.14 2.53
C THR A 46 -16.51 17.46 1.28
N ALA A 47 -15.85 17.72 0.13
CA ALA A 47 -16.56 18.02 -1.10
C ALA A 47 -17.52 16.90 -1.49
N ASP A 48 -18.79 17.21 -1.57
CA ASP A 48 -19.79 16.32 -2.13
C ASP A 48 -19.51 16.14 -3.63
N THR A 49 -18.95 15.01 -3.99
CA THR A 49 -18.59 14.72 -5.37
C THR A 49 -19.79 14.31 -6.22
N GLY A 50 -21.00 14.26 -5.65
CA GLY A 50 -22.27 14.03 -6.38
C GLY A 50 -22.30 12.77 -7.26
N GLY A 51 -21.23 12.04 -7.32
CA GLY A 51 -21.05 10.86 -8.16
C GLY A 51 -21.46 9.59 -7.47
N GLY A 52 -22.20 8.76 -8.19
CA GLY A 52 -22.73 7.51 -7.66
C GLY A 52 -21.71 6.49 -7.16
N SER A 53 -20.40 6.72 -7.22
CA SER A 53 -19.32 5.88 -6.69
C SER A 53 -18.61 6.49 -5.46
N ALA A 54 -19.19 7.55 -4.87
CA ALA A 54 -18.67 8.18 -3.68
C ALA A 54 -18.78 7.24 -2.46
N TYR A 55 -17.83 7.32 -1.56
CA TYR A 55 -17.78 6.56 -0.32
C TYR A 55 -17.37 7.50 0.82
N LEU A 56 -17.81 7.16 2.05
CA LEU A 56 -17.48 7.91 3.27
C LEU A 56 -17.87 9.40 3.17
N THR A 57 -18.96 9.71 2.44
CA THR A 57 -19.45 11.08 2.23
C THR A 57 -20.03 11.72 3.49
N ASN A 58 -20.44 10.90 4.46
CA ASN A 58 -21.02 11.38 5.71
C ASN A 58 -19.96 11.71 6.79
N ILE A 59 -18.67 11.63 6.42
CA ILE A 59 -17.57 11.92 7.35
C ILE A 59 -17.12 13.36 7.13
N GLU A 60 -17.52 14.22 8.03
CA GLU A 60 -16.99 15.57 8.14
C GLU A 60 -15.61 15.51 8.81
N MET A 61 -14.66 16.24 8.26
CA MET A 61 -13.29 16.31 8.79
C MET A 61 -12.95 17.78 8.99
N ASP A 62 -13.27 18.29 10.17
CA ASP A 62 -13.13 19.71 10.49
C ASP A 62 -11.88 20.00 11.33
N SER A 63 -11.18 18.96 11.75
CA SER A 63 -10.02 19.09 12.61
C SER A 63 -8.84 18.19 12.17
N PRO A 64 -7.59 18.55 12.53
CA PRO A 64 -6.44 17.68 12.30
C PRO A 64 -6.57 16.29 12.98
N ILE A 65 -7.35 16.20 14.06
CA ILE A 65 -7.59 14.93 14.75
C ILE A 65 -8.44 14.02 13.89
N ASP A 66 -9.41 14.55 13.16
CA ASP A 66 -10.26 13.78 12.26
C ASP A 66 -9.45 13.16 11.12
N LEU A 67 -8.43 13.86 10.61
CA LEU A 67 -7.51 13.29 9.62
C LEU A 67 -6.74 12.09 10.17
N ILE A 68 -6.34 12.12 11.43
CA ILE A 68 -5.63 11.02 12.08
C ILE A 68 -6.56 9.82 12.28
N ILE A 69 -7.80 10.07 12.67
CA ILE A 69 -8.79 9.02 12.92
C ILE A 69 -9.30 8.42 11.62
N TRP A 70 -9.72 9.25 10.66
CA TRP A 70 -10.35 8.81 9.43
C TRP A 70 -9.36 8.54 8.29
N GLY A 71 -8.13 9.05 8.37
CA GLY A 71 -7.10 8.80 7.38
C GLY A 71 -6.82 7.32 7.15
N PRO A 72 -6.59 6.50 8.19
CA PRO A 72 -6.42 5.05 8.03
C PRO A 72 -7.65 4.36 7.41
N VAL A 73 -8.87 4.83 7.73
CA VAL A 73 -10.09 4.29 7.13
C VAL A 73 -10.14 4.61 5.63
N LYS A 74 -9.87 5.86 5.27
CA LYS A 74 -9.79 6.28 3.86
C LYS A 74 -8.67 5.58 3.10
N GLU A 75 -7.52 5.33 3.74
CA GLU A 75 -6.44 4.53 3.17
C GLU A 75 -6.90 3.11 2.85
N ILE A 76 -7.62 2.45 3.77
CA ILE A 76 -8.19 1.12 3.53
C ILE A 76 -9.13 1.15 2.32
N PHE A 77 -10.04 2.14 2.25
CA PHE A 77 -10.93 2.28 1.11
C PHE A 77 -10.18 2.52 -0.20
N LEU A 78 -9.08 3.29 -0.19
CA LEU A 78 -8.22 3.47 -1.35
C LEU A 78 -7.54 2.17 -1.78
N LEU A 79 -6.88 1.48 -0.85
CA LEU A 79 -6.05 0.31 -1.17
C LEU A 79 -6.88 -0.90 -1.59
N PHE A 80 -8.08 -1.07 -1.05
CA PHE A 80 -8.95 -2.21 -1.32
C PHE A 80 -10.13 -1.89 -2.26
N SER A 81 -10.12 -0.71 -2.89
CA SER A 81 -11.15 -0.33 -3.87
C SER A 81 -11.08 -1.19 -5.17
N PRO A 82 -12.21 -1.54 -5.81
CA PRO A 82 -13.57 -1.33 -5.34
C PRO A 82 -13.94 -2.26 -4.21
N MET A 83 -14.61 -1.75 -3.19
CA MET A 83 -15.17 -2.63 -2.17
C MET A 83 -16.34 -3.45 -2.76
N PRO A 84 -16.53 -4.72 -2.36
CA PRO A 84 -17.57 -5.59 -2.95
C PRO A 84 -18.98 -4.98 -2.95
N TRP A 85 -19.29 -4.20 -1.91
CA TRP A 85 -20.60 -3.53 -1.78
C TRP A 85 -20.71 -2.18 -2.52
N LEU A 86 -19.63 -1.70 -3.12
CA LEU A 86 -19.58 -0.49 -3.93
C LEU A 86 -19.49 -0.79 -5.44
N VAL A 87 -19.52 -2.04 -5.82
CA VAL A 87 -19.49 -2.50 -7.22
C VAL A 87 -20.80 -2.12 -7.91
N ARG A 88 -20.71 -1.50 -9.09
CA ARG A 88 -21.88 -0.96 -9.83
C ARG A 88 -21.98 -1.44 -11.27
N GLY A 89 -20.92 -1.97 -11.82
CA GLY A 89 -20.89 -2.39 -13.22
C GLY A 89 -19.89 -3.50 -13.51
N GLY A 90 -19.96 -4.03 -14.72
CA GLY A 90 -19.11 -5.14 -15.16
C GLY A 90 -17.60 -4.84 -15.07
N LEU A 91 -17.21 -3.59 -15.31
CA LEU A 91 -15.80 -3.17 -15.16
C LEU A 91 -15.34 -3.21 -13.70
N ASP A 92 -16.19 -2.81 -12.76
CA ASP A 92 -15.86 -2.88 -11.33
C ASP A 92 -15.73 -4.33 -10.88
N ILE A 93 -16.59 -5.22 -11.39
CA ILE A 93 -16.52 -6.67 -11.12
C ILE A 93 -15.21 -7.23 -11.67
N ALA A 94 -14.85 -6.91 -12.90
CA ALA A 94 -13.59 -7.36 -13.49
C ALA A 94 -12.38 -6.86 -12.70
N THR A 95 -12.37 -5.58 -12.31
CA THR A 95 -11.31 -4.99 -11.48
C THR A 95 -11.24 -5.67 -10.11
N LEU A 96 -12.39 -5.93 -9.46
CA LEU A 96 -12.42 -6.63 -8.18
C LEU A 96 -11.85 -8.04 -8.29
N MET A 97 -12.26 -8.79 -9.32
CA MET A 97 -11.87 -10.18 -9.50
C MET A 97 -10.37 -10.36 -9.86
N PHE A 98 -9.82 -9.49 -10.69
CA PHE A 98 -8.45 -9.63 -11.17
C PHE A 98 -7.47 -8.72 -10.43
N ASP A 99 -7.61 -7.43 -10.59
CA ASP A 99 -6.63 -6.46 -10.09
C ASP A 99 -6.64 -6.36 -8.55
N SER A 100 -7.83 -6.27 -7.94
CA SER A 100 -7.91 -6.21 -6.47
C SER A 100 -7.48 -7.51 -5.82
N THR A 101 -7.77 -8.66 -6.42
CA THR A 101 -7.35 -9.96 -5.89
C THR A 101 -5.83 -10.09 -5.88
N ILE A 102 -5.15 -9.70 -6.97
CA ILE A 102 -3.68 -9.70 -7.04
C ILE A 102 -3.10 -8.74 -6.02
N PHE A 103 -3.67 -7.54 -5.90
CA PHE A 103 -3.23 -6.53 -4.95
C PHE A 103 -3.39 -7.01 -3.50
N ILE A 104 -4.56 -7.55 -3.15
CA ILE A 104 -4.86 -8.09 -1.81
C ILE A 104 -3.91 -9.25 -1.48
N PHE A 105 -3.66 -10.14 -2.45
CA PHE A 105 -2.73 -11.25 -2.24
C PHE A 105 -1.30 -10.75 -1.97
N GLY A 106 -0.82 -9.79 -2.74
CA GLY A 106 0.47 -9.14 -2.49
C GLY A 106 0.55 -8.47 -1.12
N MET A 107 -0.49 -7.72 -0.74
CA MET A 107 -0.61 -7.11 0.60
C MET A 107 -0.61 -8.17 1.71
N TYR A 108 -1.35 -9.27 1.54
CA TYR A 108 -1.33 -10.39 2.47
C TYR A 108 0.09 -10.95 2.67
N LEU A 109 0.83 -11.18 1.59
CA LEU A 109 2.21 -11.64 1.67
C LEU A 109 3.10 -10.64 2.42
N MET A 110 2.96 -9.35 2.12
CA MET A 110 3.73 -8.30 2.79
C MET A 110 3.46 -8.26 4.29
N VAL A 111 2.21 -8.32 4.72
CA VAL A 111 1.84 -8.31 6.14
C VAL A 111 2.30 -9.60 6.83
N ARG A 112 2.02 -10.76 6.22
CA ARG A 112 2.33 -12.08 6.80
C ARG A 112 3.81 -12.32 7.02
N TYR A 113 4.64 -11.83 6.09
CA TYR A 113 6.09 -12.04 6.09
C TYR A 113 6.90 -10.78 6.42
N PHE A 114 6.25 -9.72 6.87
CA PHE A 114 6.90 -8.43 7.18
C PHE A 114 8.14 -8.57 8.05
N ARG A 115 8.09 -9.43 9.08
CA ARG A 115 9.20 -9.61 10.02
C ARG A 115 10.46 -10.19 9.38
N THR A 116 10.29 -11.03 8.36
CA THR A 116 11.39 -11.72 7.66
C THR A 116 11.94 -10.93 6.48
N MET A 117 11.26 -9.86 6.06
CA MET A 117 11.70 -9.01 4.96
C MET A 117 12.99 -8.27 5.28
N GLU A 118 13.82 -8.08 4.25
CA GLU A 118 14.96 -7.18 4.32
C GLU A 118 14.48 -5.74 4.53
N SER A 119 15.36 -4.95 5.11
CA SER A 119 15.09 -3.57 5.46
C SER A 119 14.73 -2.70 4.25
N LYS A 120 15.29 -2.98 3.07
CA LYS A 120 14.95 -2.26 1.83
C LYS A 120 13.50 -2.48 1.41
N VAL A 121 13.03 -3.73 1.54
CA VAL A 121 11.65 -4.09 1.20
C VAL A 121 10.68 -3.51 2.23
N LYS A 122 11.05 -3.50 3.52
CA LYS A 122 10.28 -2.81 4.56
C LYS A 122 10.11 -1.31 4.28
N ALA A 123 11.14 -0.67 3.70
CA ALA A 123 11.04 0.72 3.27
C ALA A 123 10.01 0.90 2.15
N LEU A 124 9.90 -0.03 1.18
CA LEU A 124 8.86 0.03 0.15
C LEU A 124 7.45 -0.11 0.76
N VAL A 125 7.30 -0.98 1.76
CA VAL A 125 6.03 -1.11 2.50
C VAL A 125 5.67 0.20 3.21
N LEU A 126 6.66 0.87 3.82
CA LEU A 126 6.43 2.16 4.46
C LEU A 126 6.02 3.23 3.44
N VAL A 127 6.67 3.28 2.28
CA VAL A 127 6.28 4.20 1.18
C VAL A 127 4.85 3.92 0.72
N LEU A 128 4.47 2.64 0.61
CA LEU A 128 3.10 2.24 0.27
C LEU A 128 2.09 2.78 1.30
N LEU A 129 2.34 2.57 2.59
CA LEU A 129 1.43 3.00 3.65
C LEU A 129 1.34 4.53 3.73
N LEU A 130 2.47 5.23 3.74
CA LEU A 130 2.47 6.70 3.77
C LEU A 130 1.81 7.31 2.52
N GLY A 131 2.12 6.76 1.36
CA GLY A 131 1.48 7.19 0.10
C GLY A 131 -0.01 6.85 0.07
N GLY A 132 -0.38 5.65 0.52
CA GLY A 132 -1.77 5.22 0.65
C GLY A 132 -2.57 6.17 1.55
N PHE A 133 -2.01 6.53 2.69
CA PHE A 133 -2.60 7.50 3.62
C PHE A 133 -2.84 8.86 2.94
N VAL A 134 -1.81 9.45 2.32
CA VAL A 134 -1.91 10.78 1.68
C VAL A 134 -2.92 10.77 0.54
N PHE A 135 -2.86 9.77 -0.35
CA PHE A 135 -3.81 9.67 -1.46
C PHE A 135 -5.22 9.25 -0.99
N GLY A 136 -5.31 8.51 0.11
CA GLY A 136 -6.58 8.13 0.73
C GLY A 136 -7.36 9.33 1.21
N LEU A 137 -6.70 10.29 1.84
CA LEU A 137 -7.34 11.54 2.29
C LEU A 137 -8.00 12.31 1.13
N GLY A 138 -7.36 12.36 -0.04
CA GLY A 138 -7.89 13.05 -1.21
C GLY A 138 -8.81 12.21 -2.10
N SER A 139 -9.07 10.94 -1.76
CA SER A 139 -9.91 10.05 -2.57
C SER A 139 -11.31 9.94 -1.99
N LEU A 140 -12.30 10.43 -2.75
CA LEU A 140 -13.70 10.45 -2.31
C LEU A 140 -14.60 9.48 -3.07
N ASN A 141 -14.09 8.83 -4.11
CA ASN A 141 -14.84 7.88 -4.92
C ASN A 141 -13.98 6.71 -5.38
N THR A 142 -14.66 5.60 -5.70
CA THR A 142 -14.04 4.34 -6.12
C THR A 142 -13.14 4.50 -7.34
N GLY A 143 -13.55 5.28 -8.35
CA GLY A 143 -12.75 5.48 -9.58
C GLY A 143 -11.42 6.19 -9.33
N THR A 144 -11.44 7.23 -8.49
CA THR A 144 -10.22 7.94 -8.08
C THR A 144 -9.34 7.04 -7.22
N ALA A 145 -9.94 6.29 -6.28
CA ALA A 145 -9.23 5.35 -5.45
C ALA A 145 -8.48 4.28 -6.28
N MET A 146 -9.14 3.67 -7.27
CA MET A 146 -8.50 2.70 -8.17
C MET A 146 -7.32 3.29 -8.94
N ARG A 147 -7.47 4.52 -9.47
CA ARG A 147 -6.37 5.21 -10.18
C ARG A 147 -5.17 5.47 -9.27
N HIS A 148 -5.40 5.87 -8.03
CA HIS A 148 -4.32 6.11 -7.07
C HIS A 148 -3.71 4.79 -6.58
N ARG A 149 -4.50 3.75 -6.33
CA ARG A 149 -4.01 2.42 -5.97
C ARG A 149 -3.06 1.85 -7.03
N ASN A 150 -3.35 2.04 -8.31
CA ASN A 150 -2.51 1.54 -9.39
C ASN A 150 -1.07 2.08 -9.35
N LYS A 151 -0.84 3.25 -8.76
CA LYS A 151 0.50 3.78 -8.52
C LYS A 151 1.31 2.91 -7.55
N PHE A 152 0.65 2.19 -6.67
CA PHE A 152 1.27 1.32 -5.66
C PHE A 152 1.36 -0.13 -6.09
N THR A 153 0.70 -0.54 -7.17
CA THR A 153 0.66 -1.93 -7.63
C THR A 153 2.07 -2.48 -7.87
N SER A 154 2.98 -1.70 -8.45
CA SER A 154 4.37 -2.10 -8.65
C SER A 154 5.11 -2.37 -7.33
N LEU A 155 4.89 -1.55 -6.31
CA LEU A 155 5.50 -1.74 -4.98
C LEU A 155 5.00 -3.03 -4.32
N VAL A 156 3.69 -3.29 -4.43
CA VAL A 156 3.06 -4.51 -3.90
C VAL A 156 3.57 -5.75 -4.63
N LEU A 157 3.64 -5.71 -5.96
CA LEU A 157 4.14 -6.83 -6.77
C LEU A 157 5.61 -7.13 -6.48
N VAL A 158 6.48 -6.12 -6.49
CA VAL A 158 7.92 -6.31 -6.21
C VAL A 158 8.12 -6.88 -4.81
N SER A 159 7.41 -6.35 -3.81
CA SER A 159 7.50 -6.84 -2.44
C SER A 159 6.94 -8.26 -2.28
N GLY A 160 5.83 -8.56 -2.96
CA GLY A 160 5.23 -9.90 -2.98
C GLY A 160 6.14 -10.93 -3.63
N ILE A 161 6.70 -10.64 -4.81
CA ILE A 161 7.65 -11.51 -5.52
C ILE A 161 8.89 -11.75 -4.65
N TYR A 162 9.42 -10.71 -4.02
CA TYR A 162 10.52 -10.86 -3.08
C TYR A 162 10.21 -11.85 -1.95
N VAL A 163 9.01 -11.80 -1.38
CA VAL A 163 8.60 -12.73 -0.32
C VAL A 163 8.54 -14.16 -0.85
N ILE A 164 8.00 -14.36 -2.04
CA ILE A 164 7.90 -15.68 -2.67
C ILE A 164 9.31 -16.24 -2.92
N ASP A 165 10.22 -15.45 -3.50
CA ASP A 165 11.60 -15.84 -3.80
C ASP A 165 12.39 -16.23 -2.53
N LYS A 166 12.25 -15.44 -1.47
CA LYS A 166 13.00 -15.67 -0.21
C LYS A 166 12.39 -16.73 0.71
N ASN A 167 11.17 -17.14 0.46
CA ASN A 167 10.45 -18.10 1.31
C ASN A 167 10.10 -19.37 0.53
N LYS A 168 11.02 -20.37 0.58
CA LYS A 168 10.86 -21.63 -0.14
C LYS A 168 9.49 -22.29 0.11
N LYS A 169 9.01 -22.27 1.37
CA LYS A 169 7.69 -22.84 1.71
C LYS A 169 6.55 -22.16 0.95
N VAL A 170 6.62 -20.84 0.76
CA VAL A 170 5.61 -20.09 -0.01
C VAL A 170 5.71 -20.45 -1.48
N SER A 171 6.93 -20.49 -2.02
CA SER A 171 7.19 -20.89 -3.40
C SER A 171 6.65 -22.29 -3.70
N ASP A 172 7.01 -23.27 -2.86
CA ASP A 172 6.57 -24.69 -3.01
C ASP A 172 5.03 -24.80 -2.95
N ASN A 173 4.39 -24.06 -2.03
CA ASN A 173 2.93 -24.08 -1.92
C ASN A 173 2.24 -23.49 -3.17
N ILE A 174 2.77 -22.39 -3.72
CA ILE A 174 2.24 -21.77 -4.95
C ILE A 174 2.45 -22.71 -6.14
N GLU A 175 3.64 -23.30 -6.26
CA GLU A 175 3.93 -24.25 -7.34
C GLU A 175 2.99 -25.45 -7.28
N ASN A 176 2.80 -26.05 -6.10
CA ASN A 176 1.88 -27.18 -5.92
C ASN A 176 0.42 -26.78 -6.25
N PHE A 177 -0.01 -25.58 -5.87
CA PHE A 177 -1.35 -25.08 -6.22
C PHE A 177 -1.54 -24.94 -7.71
N ILE A 178 -0.58 -24.32 -8.41
CA ILE A 178 -0.62 -24.16 -9.87
C ILE A 178 -0.60 -25.54 -10.54
N ARG A 179 0.25 -26.46 -10.12
CA ARG A 179 0.33 -27.82 -10.63
C ARG A 179 -1.00 -28.54 -10.48
N ASN A 180 -1.64 -28.44 -9.31
CA ASN A 180 -2.94 -29.08 -9.05
C ASN A 180 -4.07 -28.52 -9.96
N ILE A 181 -3.99 -27.25 -10.34
CA ILE A 181 -4.94 -26.66 -11.30
C ILE A 181 -4.67 -27.20 -12.69
N LEU A 182 -3.41 -27.16 -13.16
CA LEU A 182 -3.06 -27.56 -14.52
C LEU A 182 -3.28 -29.06 -14.80
N TYR A 183 -3.15 -29.92 -13.80
CA TYR A 183 -3.38 -31.37 -13.96
C TYR A 183 -4.84 -31.79 -13.77
N LYS A 184 -5.75 -30.88 -13.43
CA LYS A 184 -7.20 -31.15 -13.35
C LYS A 184 -7.94 -30.85 -14.66
N PHE A 185 -7.28 -30.24 -15.61
CA PHE A 185 -7.75 -29.99 -16.97
C PHE A 185 -6.93 -30.81 -17.97
#